data_901119c009d230e8634dc966d67224b3
#
_entry.id   901119c009d230e8634dc966d67224b3
#
_cell.length_a   1.000
_cell.length_b   1.000
_cell.length_c   1.000
_cell.angle_alpha   90.00
_cell.angle_beta   90.00
_cell.angle_gamma   90.00
#
_symmetry.space_group_name_H-M   'P 1'
#
loop_
_entity.id
_entity.type
_entity.pdbx_description
1 polymer ?
#
loop_
_entity_poly.entity_id
_entity_poly.type
_entity_poly.pdbx_seq_one_letter_code
_entity_poly.pdbx_strand_id
1 'polypeptide(L)'
;MQRLLISTLIALQSSLFPLLSHAQSPTSFWSQRPAGRWEESLVTGNGIMGAMVEGNPYREHVVLNHSLLFLPINPIMMPPSQGKHLDEIRQMMLGGRFGEASQLLVDIATEEGYVGKHNSDLFVPACRLAISTDSVSPTRNYRRSVDFRTGICRIEWQDGRGSYVRETFVSRADNVVV
;
A
#
# COMPACT_ATOMS: atom_id res chain seq x y z
N MET A 1 -0.84 44.78 48.95
CA MET A 1 -1.83 43.96 48.20
C MET A 1 -1.58 43.90 46.69
N GLN A 2 -1.15 44.98 46.04
CA GLN A 2 -0.98 45.02 44.56
C GLN A 2 0.19 44.17 44.03
N ARG A 3 1.27 43.95 44.78
CA ARG A 3 2.41 43.10 44.37
C ARG A 3 2.11 41.58 44.42
N LEU A 4 1.19 41.15 45.28
CA LEU A 4 0.80 39.73 45.35
C LEU A 4 -0.08 39.30 44.20
N LEU A 5 -0.93 40.21 43.67
CA LEU A 5 -1.82 39.96 42.55
C LEU A 5 -1.07 39.82 41.22
N ILE A 6 0.02 40.59 41.03
CA ILE A 6 0.84 40.49 39.81
C ILE A 6 1.67 39.20 39.79
N SER A 7 2.17 38.73 40.93
CA SER A 7 2.90 37.47 41.00
C SER A 7 2.00 36.23 40.70
N THR A 8 0.74 36.28 41.14
CA THR A 8 -0.24 35.19 40.86
C THR A 8 -0.69 35.18 39.41
N LEU A 9 -0.76 36.34 38.76
CA LEU A 9 -1.15 36.43 37.35
C LEU A 9 -0.06 35.88 36.40
N ILE A 10 1.23 36.12 36.74
CA ILE A 10 2.38 35.60 36.00
C ILE A 10 2.51 34.07 36.17
N ALA A 11 2.22 33.54 37.37
CA ALA A 11 2.23 32.09 37.61
C ALA A 11 1.10 31.37 36.89
N LEU A 12 -0.03 32.01 36.60
CA LEU A 12 -1.16 31.40 35.89
C LEU A 12 -0.95 31.41 34.38
N GLN A 13 -0.12 32.30 33.82
CA GLN A 13 0.18 32.32 32.37
C GLN A 13 1.21 31.26 31.95
N SER A 14 2.05 30.79 32.84
CA SER A 14 3.04 29.76 32.54
C SER A 14 2.45 28.34 32.45
N SER A 15 1.19 28.11 32.87
CA SER A 15 0.52 26.82 32.81
C SER A 15 -0.33 26.60 31.52
N LEU A 16 -0.40 27.62 30.65
CA LEU A 16 -1.20 27.57 29.40
C LEU A 16 -0.31 27.51 28.15
N PHE A 17 0.89 26.94 28.21
CA PHE A 17 1.54 26.47 27.00
C PHE A 17 0.80 25.16 26.60
N PRO A 18 0.00 25.16 25.53
CA PRO A 18 -0.45 23.89 24.99
C PRO A 18 0.82 23.16 24.58
N LEU A 19 1.04 22.00 25.16
CA LEU A 19 1.89 20.99 24.56
C LEU A 19 1.29 20.75 23.18
N LEU A 20 1.76 21.49 22.18
CA LEU A 20 1.61 21.14 20.77
C LEU A 20 2.37 19.84 20.60
N SER A 21 1.76 18.76 21.08
CA SER A 21 2.09 17.44 20.64
C SER A 21 1.87 17.48 19.12
N HIS A 22 2.94 17.68 18.37
CA HIS A 22 2.94 17.35 16.96
C HIS A 22 2.75 15.84 16.93
N ALA A 23 1.49 15.43 16.81
CA ALA A 23 1.16 14.08 16.43
C ALA A 23 1.78 13.89 15.03
N GLN A 24 3.04 13.42 15.00
CA GLN A 24 3.62 12.93 13.76
C GLN A 24 2.69 11.83 13.30
N SER A 25 2.12 12.00 12.11
CA SER A 25 1.35 10.93 11.47
C SER A 25 2.20 9.66 11.54
N PRO A 26 1.66 8.54 12.00
CA PRO A 26 2.44 7.33 12.16
C PRO A 26 3.03 6.96 10.80
N THR A 27 4.36 6.94 10.69
CA THR A 27 5.09 6.55 9.49
C THR A 27 5.27 5.04 9.40
N SER A 28 4.58 4.28 10.25
CA SER A 28 4.66 2.84 10.30
C SER A 28 3.33 2.22 10.69
N PHE A 29 3.10 1.01 10.19
CA PHE A 29 2.06 0.11 10.68
C PHE A 29 2.71 -1.01 11.48
N TRP A 30 2.02 -1.53 12.51
CA TRP A 30 2.48 -2.68 13.28
C TRP A 30 1.33 -3.56 13.78
N SER A 31 1.64 -4.83 14.06
CA SER A 31 0.73 -5.82 14.63
C SER A 31 1.46 -6.77 15.55
N GLN A 32 0.76 -7.29 16.57
CA GLN A 32 1.30 -8.28 17.52
C GLN A 32 0.93 -9.72 17.17
N ARG A 33 0.43 -9.96 15.96
CA ARG A 33 0.10 -11.30 15.46
C ARG A 33 0.52 -11.42 13.99
N PRO A 34 0.92 -12.61 13.53
CA PRO A 34 1.14 -12.89 12.11
C PRO A 34 -0.12 -12.67 11.30
N ALA A 35 0.01 -12.56 9.98
CA ALA A 35 -1.13 -12.60 9.08
C ALA A 35 -1.81 -13.97 9.13
N GLY A 36 -3.13 -13.98 9.22
CA GLY A 36 -3.94 -15.18 9.09
C GLY A 36 -4.31 -15.48 7.64
N ARG A 37 -4.21 -14.48 6.77
CA ARG A 37 -4.53 -14.51 5.34
C ARG A 37 -3.55 -13.61 4.59
N TRP A 38 -3.37 -13.85 3.31
CA TRP A 38 -2.44 -13.09 2.48
C TRP A 38 -2.79 -11.57 2.41
N GLU A 39 -4.08 -11.23 2.52
CA GLU A 39 -4.54 -9.83 2.51
C GLU A 39 -4.10 -9.04 3.76
N GLU A 40 -3.72 -9.73 4.82
CA GLU A 40 -3.20 -9.12 6.05
C GLU A 40 -1.67 -8.99 6.03
N SER A 41 -1.01 -9.41 4.95
CA SER A 41 0.45 -9.35 4.82
C SER A 41 0.97 -7.92 4.84
N LEU A 42 2.19 -7.75 5.34
CA LEU A 42 2.93 -6.51 5.16
C LEU A 42 3.41 -6.43 3.71
N VAL A 43 3.42 -5.22 3.15
CA VAL A 43 3.78 -5.01 1.74
C VAL A 43 5.03 -4.15 1.63
N THR A 44 5.96 -4.58 0.78
CA THR A 44 7.14 -3.82 0.38
C THR A 44 7.33 -3.91 -1.13
N GLY A 45 7.97 -2.91 -1.75
CA GLY A 45 8.19 -2.89 -3.19
C GLY A 45 9.03 -1.71 -3.66
N ASN A 46 9.56 -1.83 -4.87
CA ASN A 46 10.36 -0.78 -5.52
C ASN A 46 9.68 -0.16 -6.77
N GLY A 47 8.44 -0.54 -7.06
CA GLY A 47 7.70 -0.11 -8.25
C GLY A 47 7.77 -1.11 -9.42
N ILE A 48 8.73 -2.03 -9.42
CA ILE A 48 8.88 -3.12 -10.42
C ILE A 48 8.55 -4.46 -9.77
N MET A 49 9.16 -4.73 -8.63
CA MET A 49 8.93 -5.93 -7.83
C MET A 49 8.20 -5.57 -6.54
N GLY A 50 7.42 -6.50 -6.03
CA GLY A 50 6.73 -6.41 -4.76
C GLY A 50 6.82 -7.70 -3.97
N ALA A 51 6.76 -7.57 -2.66
CA ALA A 51 6.70 -8.71 -1.74
C ALA A 51 5.61 -8.47 -0.69
N MET A 52 4.84 -9.53 -0.41
CA MET A 52 3.83 -9.58 0.64
C MET A 52 4.30 -10.57 1.69
N VAL A 53 4.56 -10.10 2.91
CA VAL A 53 5.20 -10.82 4.00
C VAL A 53 4.16 -11.13 5.08
N GLU A 54 3.86 -12.41 5.31
CA GLU A 54 2.87 -12.83 6.32
C GLU A 54 3.36 -12.60 7.75
N GLY A 55 4.64 -12.75 7.96
CA GLY A 55 5.29 -12.46 9.26
C GLY A 55 5.24 -13.63 10.24
N ASN A 56 5.12 -14.87 9.80
CA ASN A 56 5.17 -16.01 10.71
C ASN A 56 6.62 -16.32 11.11
N PRO A 57 6.92 -16.43 12.42
CA PRO A 57 8.28 -16.70 12.89
C PRO A 57 8.93 -17.98 12.31
N TYR A 58 8.17 -19.06 12.25
CA TYR A 58 8.70 -20.39 11.92
C TYR A 58 8.24 -20.94 10.57
N ARG A 59 7.13 -20.40 10.03
CA ARG A 59 6.53 -20.80 8.75
C ARG A 59 6.20 -19.57 7.95
N GLU A 60 7.23 -18.84 7.55
CA GLU A 60 7.05 -17.61 6.76
C GLU A 60 6.60 -17.91 5.35
N HIS A 61 5.67 -17.12 4.87
CA HIS A 61 5.32 -17.10 3.46
C HIS A 61 5.49 -15.67 2.93
N VAL A 62 6.20 -15.59 1.82
CA VAL A 62 6.39 -14.34 1.09
C VAL A 62 5.86 -14.55 -0.32
N VAL A 63 4.82 -13.79 -0.70
CA VAL A 63 4.31 -13.77 -2.07
C VAL A 63 5.08 -12.73 -2.85
N LEU A 64 5.70 -13.13 -3.92
CA LEU A 64 6.51 -12.27 -4.80
C LEU A 64 5.73 -11.90 -6.05
N ASN A 65 5.81 -10.64 -6.45
CA ASN A 65 5.12 -10.08 -7.60
C ASN A 65 6.09 -9.30 -8.48
N HIS A 66 5.75 -9.17 -9.74
CA HIS A 66 6.47 -8.33 -10.69
C HIS A 66 5.47 -7.56 -11.56
N SER A 67 5.70 -6.28 -11.81
CA SER A 67 4.77 -5.37 -12.49
C SER A 67 4.37 -5.78 -13.92
N LEU A 68 5.15 -6.64 -14.56
CA LEU A 68 4.87 -7.15 -15.90
C LEU A 68 4.26 -8.56 -15.92
N LEU A 69 3.90 -9.11 -14.76
CA LEU A 69 3.40 -10.49 -14.67
C LEU A 69 1.88 -10.51 -14.78
N PHE A 70 1.41 -10.54 -16.02
CA PHE A 70 0.01 -10.69 -16.37
C PHE A 70 -0.22 -11.97 -17.14
N LEU A 71 -1.37 -12.60 -16.92
CA LEU A 71 -1.83 -13.73 -17.72
C LEU A 71 -2.63 -13.18 -18.92
N PRO A 72 -2.11 -13.24 -20.15
CA PRO A 72 -2.78 -12.68 -21.32
C PRO A 72 -3.92 -13.61 -21.74
N ILE A 73 -5.12 -13.38 -21.21
CA ILE A 73 -6.32 -14.16 -21.49
C ILE A 73 -7.26 -13.45 -22.48
N ASN A 74 -7.07 -12.16 -22.66
CA ASN A 74 -7.90 -11.36 -23.54
C ASN A 74 -7.21 -11.11 -24.89
N PRO A 75 -7.95 -11.04 -26.01
CA PRO A 75 -7.38 -10.57 -27.26
C PRO A 75 -6.91 -9.13 -27.13
N ILE A 76 -5.83 -8.78 -27.81
CA ILE A 76 -5.37 -7.39 -27.86
C ILE A 76 -6.42 -6.60 -28.67
N MET A 77 -7.13 -5.71 -27.98
CA MET A 77 -8.07 -4.79 -28.59
C MET A 77 -7.56 -3.36 -28.43
N MET A 78 -7.35 -2.71 -29.56
CA MET A 78 -7.02 -1.28 -29.56
C MET A 78 -8.31 -0.48 -29.46
N PRO A 79 -8.44 0.45 -28.50
CA PRO A 79 -9.58 1.34 -28.47
C PRO A 79 -9.61 2.20 -29.74
N PRO A 80 -10.80 2.49 -30.29
CA PRO A 80 -10.91 3.33 -31.46
C PRO A 80 -10.38 4.75 -31.22
N SER A 81 -9.86 5.37 -32.27
CA SER A 81 -9.38 6.75 -32.16
C SER A 81 -10.58 7.71 -32.13
N GLN A 82 -10.82 8.28 -30.95
CA GLN A 82 -11.90 9.25 -30.73
C GLN A 82 -11.44 10.72 -30.89
N GLY A 83 -10.19 10.95 -31.29
CA GLY A 83 -9.61 12.28 -31.42
C GLY A 83 -10.36 13.20 -32.39
N LYS A 84 -10.94 12.63 -33.47
CA LYS A 84 -11.78 13.37 -34.42
C LYS A 84 -13.05 13.98 -33.83
N HIS A 85 -13.52 13.45 -32.70
CA HIS A 85 -14.73 13.90 -31.98
C HIS A 85 -14.41 14.80 -30.78
N LEU A 86 -13.16 15.11 -30.55
CA LEU A 86 -12.72 15.80 -29.32
C LEU A 86 -13.37 17.19 -29.14
N ASP A 87 -13.50 17.95 -30.22
CA ASP A 87 -14.09 19.30 -30.15
C ASP A 87 -15.60 19.24 -29.87
N GLU A 88 -16.32 18.28 -30.46
CA GLU A 88 -17.74 18.04 -30.17
C GLU A 88 -17.93 17.65 -28.70
N ILE A 89 -17.13 16.71 -28.20
CA ILE A 89 -17.17 16.29 -26.80
C ILE A 89 -16.91 17.47 -25.86
N ARG A 90 -15.92 18.30 -26.16
CA ARG A 90 -15.61 19.49 -25.37
C ARG A 90 -16.77 20.48 -25.34
N GLN A 91 -17.45 20.73 -26.47
CA GLN A 91 -18.61 21.62 -26.53
C GLN A 91 -19.76 21.08 -25.71
N MET A 92 -20.03 19.77 -25.74
CA MET A 92 -21.01 19.14 -24.86
C MET A 92 -20.68 19.34 -23.40
N MET A 93 -19.44 19.12 -23.01
CA MET A 93 -18.97 19.26 -21.62
C MET A 93 -19.08 20.75 -21.15
N LEU A 94 -18.67 21.70 -21.98
CA LEU A 94 -18.79 23.14 -21.69
C LEU A 94 -20.23 23.56 -21.57
N GLY A 95 -21.15 22.93 -22.31
CA GLY A 95 -22.60 23.11 -22.19
C GLY A 95 -23.27 22.38 -21.02
N GLY A 96 -22.49 21.70 -20.17
CA GLY A 96 -23.02 20.94 -19.02
C GLY A 96 -23.65 19.59 -19.39
N ARG A 97 -23.52 19.12 -20.65
CA ARG A 97 -24.13 17.90 -21.16
C ARG A 97 -23.19 16.69 -20.98
N PHE A 98 -22.75 16.45 -19.73
CA PHE A 98 -21.75 15.42 -19.42
C PHE A 98 -22.23 14.01 -19.74
N GLY A 99 -23.52 13.71 -19.49
CA GLY A 99 -24.09 12.38 -19.80
C GLY A 99 -24.10 12.09 -21.29
N GLU A 100 -24.49 13.07 -22.12
CA GLU A 100 -24.49 12.95 -23.58
C GLU A 100 -23.07 12.82 -24.13
N ALA A 101 -22.10 13.56 -23.59
CA ALA A 101 -20.69 13.45 -23.97
C ALA A 101 -20.13 12.06 -23.66
N SER A 102 -20.47 11.48 -22.51
CA SER A 102 -20.08 10.13 -22.15
C SER A 102 -20.73 9.08 -23.04
N GLN A 103 -22.03 9.24 -23.38
CA GLN A 103 -22.74 8.32 -24.24
C GLN A 103 -22.19 8.35 -25.67
N LEU A 104 -21.89 9.54 -26.19
CA LEU A 104 -21.28 9.70 -27.52
C LEU A 104 -19.96 8.89 -27.65
N LEU A 105 -19.12 8.90 -26.61
CA LEU A 105 -17.89 8.11 -26.59
C LEU A 105 -18.15 6.59 -26.70
N VAL A 106 -19.20 6.12 -26.01
CA VAL A 106 -19.61 4.72 -26.05
C VAL A 106 -20.18 4.34 -27.42
N ASP A 107 -21.01 5.23 -28.00
CA ASP A 107 -21.64 5.01 -29.30
C ASP A 107 -20.58 4.93 -30.41
N ILE A 108 -19.64 5.87 -30.46
CA ILE A 108 -18.52 5.87 -31.39
C ILE A 108 -17.69 4.58 -31.26
N ALA A 109 -17.38 4.18 -30.00
CA ALA A 109 -16.63 2.98 -29.76
C ALA A 109 -17.39 1.71 -30.26
N THR A 110 -18.70 1.68 -30.05
CA THR A 110 -19.57 0.58 -30.48
C THR A 110 -19.67 0.51 -32.00
N GLU A 111 -19.86 1.63 -32.68
CA GLU A 111 -19.91 1.72 -34.15
C GLU A 111 -18.61 1.26 -34.81
N GLU A 112 -17.46 1.51 -34.18
CA GLU A 112 -16.15 1.02 -34.64
C GLU A 112 -15.85 -0.43 -34.21
N GLY A 113 -16.81 -1.14 -33.63
CA GLY A 113 -16.70 -2.54 -33.25
C GLY A 113 -16.04 -2.82 -31.90
N TYR A 114 -15.79 -1.77 -31.11
CA TYR A 114 -15.29 -1.92 -29.74
C TYR A 114 -16.46 -2.10 -28.78
N VAL A 115 -16.93 -3.34 -28.67
CA VAL A 115 -18.11 -3.68 -27.89
C VAL A 115 -17.77 -4.44 -26.61
N GLY A 116 -18.50 -4.13 -25.55
CA GLY A 116 -18.48 -4.83 -24.27
C GLY A 116 -17.44 -4.33 -23.28
N LYS A 117 -17.51 -4.90 -22.07
CA LYS A 117 -16.52 -4.67 -21.02
C LYS A 117 -15.37 -5.66 -21.23
N HIS A 118 -14.19 -5.13 -21.49
CA HIS A 118 -12.97 -5.93 -21.47
C HIS A 118 -12.42 -5.95 -20.05
N ASN A 119 -12.35 -7.14 -19.46
CA ASN A 119 -11.63 -7.30 -18.22
C ASN A 119 -10.13 -7.16 -18.52
N SER A 120 -9.41 -6.50 -17.66
CA SER A 120 -7.95 -6.49 -17.74
C SER A 120 -7.41 -7.91 -17.59
N ASP A 121 -6.26 -8.18 -18.18
CA ASP A 121 -5.55 -9.43 -17.95
C ASP A 121 -5.28 -9.63 -16.46
N LEU A 122 -5.34 -10.87 -16.00
CA LEU A 122 -5.14 -11.19 -14.60
C LEU A 122 -3.69 -10.94 -14.19
N PHE A 123 -3.51 -10.10 -13.18
CA PHE A 123 -2.23 -9.96 -12.51
C PHE A 123 -1.99 -11.19 -11.62
N VAL A 124 -0.89 -11.88 -11.84
CA VAL A 124 -0.58 -13.14 -11.14
C VAL A 124 0.71 -13.00 -10.32
N PRO A 125 0.80 -13.67 -9.16
CA PRO A 125 2.05 -13.70 -8.40
C PRO A 125 3.12 -14.50 -9.15
N ALA A 126 4.37 -14.08 -9.01
CA ALA A 126 5.52 -14.81 -9.56
C ALA A 126 5.70 -16.16 -8.87
N CYS A 127 5.69 -16.13 -7.54
CA CYS A 127 5.77 -17.33 -6.71
C CYS A 127 5.36 -17.02 -5.26
N ARG A 128 5.20 -18.07 -4.48
CA ARG A 128 5.11 -18.04 -3.02
C ARG A 128 6.33 -18.73 -2.45
N LEU A 129 7.21 -17.96 -1.83
CA LEU A 129 8.37 -18.47 -1.10
C LEU A 129 7.91 -18.94 0.28
N ALA A 130 8.23 -20.18 0.64
CA ALA A 130 8.00 -20.72 1.98
C ALA A 130 9.35 -20.92 2.69
N ILE A 131 9.49 -20.33 3.88
CA ILE A 131 10.67 -20.46 4.72
C ILE A 131 10.22 -21.14 6.01
N SER A 132 10.74 -22.36 6.25
CA SER A 132 10.43 -23.12 7.45
C SER A 132 11.66 -23.26 8.33
N THR A 133 11.49 -23.02 9.62
CA THR A 133 12.51 -23.22 10.65
C THR A 133 11.89 -23.96 11.83
N ASP A 134 12.72 -24.71 12.57
CA ASP A 134 12.25 -25.47 13.72
C ASP A 134 11.84 -24.56 14.88
N SER A 135 10.64 -24.80 15.39
CA SER A 135 10.17 -24.20 16.63
C SER A 135 10.64 -25.02 17.81
N VAL A 136 11.28 -24.38 18.79
CA VAL A 136 11.75 -25.05 20.01
C VAL A 136 10.93 -24.71 21.23
N SER A 137 10.17 -23.62 21.19
CA SER A 137 9.29 -23.19 22.29
C SER A 137 8.27 -22.17 21.78
N PRO A 138 7.24 -21.85 22.59
CA PRO A 138 6.29 -20.80 22.24
C PRO A 138 6.97 -19.45 21.97
N THR A 139 6.48 -18.78 20.94
CA THR A 139 6.90 -17.42 20.60
C THR A 139 6.44 -16.42 21.66
N ARG A 140 7.32 -15.49 22.04
CA ARG A 140 7.05 -14.37 22.96
C ARG A 140 7.47 -13.05 22.30
N ASN A 141 6.89 -11.95 22.79
CA ASN A 141 7.24 -10.58 22.36
C ASN A 141 7.20 -10.40 20.84
N TYR A 142 6.23 -11.07 20.20
CA TYR A 142 6.06 -10.99 18.77
C TYR A 142 5.57 -9.62 18.33
N ARG A 143 6.20 -9.09 17.28
CA ARG A 143 5.76 -7.88 16.59
C ARG A 143 6.15 -7.96 15.12
N ARG A 144 5.26 -7.55 14.24
CA ARG A 144 5.56 -7.25 12.84
C ARG A 144 5.23 -5.80 12.53
N SER A 145 6.01 -5.18 11.68
CA SER A 145 5.83 -3.78 11.29
C SER A 145 6.33 -3.51 9.87
N VAL A 146 5.80 -2.45 9.26
CA VAL A 146 6.34 -1.86 8.05
C VAL A 146 6.59 -0.37 8.32
N ASP A 147 7.77 0.10 7.95
CA ASP A 147 8.11 1.53 7.95
C ASP A 147 7.85 2.10 6.55
N PHE A 148 6.90 3.01 6.44
CA PHE A 148 6.50 3.63 5.16
C PHE A 148 7.56 4.57 4.57
N ARG A 149 8.58 4.95 5.32
CA ARG A 149 9.68 5.80 4.86
C ARG A 149 10.76 4.98 4.16
N THR A 150 11.01 3.77 4.66
CA THR A 150 12.06 2.88 4.16
C THR A 150 11.51 1.72 3.33
N GLY A 151 10.23 1.38 3.51
CA GLY A 151 9.61 0.21 2.90
C GLY A 151 10.07 -1.11 3.54
N ILE A 152 10.74 -1.08 4.70
CA ILE A 152 11.23 -2.28 5.37
C ILE A 152 10.09 -2.94 6.16
N CYS A 153 9.81 -4.19 5.85
CA CYS A 153 8.99 -5.08 6.68
C CYS A 153 9.88 -5.74 7.71
N ARG A 154 9.53 -5.61 8.99
CA ARG A 154 10.31 -6.13 10.12
C ARG A 154 9.46 -7.02 10.98
N ILE A 155 9.97 -8.22 11.28
CA ILE A 155 9.36 -9.21 12.17
C ILE A 155 10.31 -9.47 13.33
N GLU A 156 9.82 -9.31 14.55
CA GLU A 156 10.58 -9.48 15.79
C GLU A 156 9.88 -10.52 16.65
N TRP A 157 10.65 -11.41 17.24
CA TRP A 157 10.14 -12.39 18.19
C TRP A 157 11.24 -12.92 19.11
N GLN A 158 10.82 -13.63 20.13
CA GLN A 158 11.70 -14.35 21.06
C GLN A 158 11.19 -15.78 21.23
N ASP A 159 12.12 -16.70 21.42
CA ASP A 159 11.84 -18.08 21.81
C ASP A 159 12.85 -18.56 22.89
N GLY A 160 12.88 -19.86 23.17
CA GLY A 160 13.79 -20.43 24.16
C GLY A 160 15.29 -20.33 23.79
N ARG A 161 15.62 -20.04 22.53
CA ARG A 161 17.01 -19.88 22.07
C ARG A 161 17.49 -18.44 22.06
N GLY A 162 16.55 -17.46 21.95
CA GLY A 162 16.93 -16.06 21.92
C GLY A 162 15.92 -15.11 21.29
N SER A 163 16.42 -13.95 20.90
CA SER A 163 15.67 -12.91 20.22
C SER A 163 16.06 -12.86 18.74
N TYR A 164 15.06 -12.68 17.88
CA TYR A 164 15.22 -12.72 16.44
C TYR A 164 14.63 -11.47 15.81
N VAL A 165 15.25 -11.07 14.72
CA VAL A 165 14.76 -10.03 13.82
C VAL A 165 14.89 -10.57 12.40
N ARG A 166 13.81 -10.47 11.63
CA ARG A 166 13.80 -10.68 10.17
C ARG A 166 13.37 -9.41 9.51
N GLU A 167 14.16 -8.94 8.57
CA GLU A 167 13.83 -7.80 7.73
C GLU A 167 13.64 -8.28 6.30
N THR A 168 12.68 -7.68 5.61
CA THR A 168 12.42 -7.93 4.19
C THR A 168 12.13 -6.61 3.52
N PHE A 169 12.80 -6.35 2.41
CA PHE A 169 12.59 -5.17 1.58
C PHE A 169 12.91 -5.48 0.12
N VAL A 170 12.46 -4.61 -0.79
CA VAL A 170 12.80 -4.72 -2.21
C VAL A 170 13.82 -3.63 -2.56
N SER A 171 15.03 -4.06 -2.93
CA SER A 171 16.10 -3.15 -3.35
C SER A 171 15.70 -2.41 -4.63
N ARG A 172 15.91 -1.08 -4.64
CA ARG A 172 15.74 -0.27 -5.86
C ARG A 172 16.97 -0.33 -6.76
N ALA A 173 18.15 -0.53 -6.17
CA ALA A 173 19.40 -0.56 -6.92
C ALA A 173 19.56 -1.87 -7.70
N ASP A 174 19.16 -2.98 -7.09
CA ASP A 174 19.49 -4.32 -7.60
C ASP A 174 18.28 -5.06 -8.16
N ASN A 175 17.04 -4.56 -7.96
CA ASN A 175 15.80 -5.24 -8.31
C ASN A 175 15.72 -6.67 -7.73
N VAL A 176 16.06 -6.81 -6.46
CA VAL A 176 15.96 -8.06 -5.71
C VAL A 176 15.14 -7.88 -4.43
N VAL A 177 14.53 -8.95 -3.98
CA VAL A 177 13.92 -9.03 -2.65
C VAL A 177 14.97 -9.57 -1.68
N VAL A 178 15.18 -8.83 -0.59
CA VAL A 178 16.17 -9.14 0.45
C VAL A 178 15.46 -9.50 1.73
#